data_9e0f270809a1151274d5d71d9e37a933
#
_entry.id   9e0f270809a1151274d5d71d9e37a933
#
_cell.length_a   1.000
_cell.length_b   1.000
_cell.length_c   1.000
_cell.angle_alpha   90.00
_cell.angle_beta   90.00
_cell.angle_gamma   90.00
#
_symmetry.space_group_name_H-M   'P 1'
#
loop_
_entity.id
_entity.type
_entity.pdbx_description
1 polymer ?
#
loop_
_entity_poly.entity_id
_entity_poly.type
_entity_poly.pdbx_seq_one_letter_code
_entity_poly.pdbx_strand_id
1 'polypeptide(L)'
;MLMVDADKIASALDYPRLVEALRIGHQRGVDAVEQLLMSQARAAAPTNHLLIWPAWQHDDLLGAKLVSVFPGNGLPDPSIWTVYVLFDGRNGRPLACINGAEFTLRKTAADSALGASFLARPDAASMLMVGAGKQAPHQIRAHCAVRPSIGSVKVWNRSPDKARRLAESLDLPVAVSAVADLEGAARQADVICCATSTAAPILRGGWIAPGTHIDLVGGFTNDMREADDETIRRASVFVDSRWFTVRQCGDISGPIAAGIMTKDDIRADLFDLCKGRHPGRQSRDEITVFKNAGGAHLDLMVARVVYNLARSE
;
A
#
# COMPACT_ATOMS: atom_id res chain seq x y z
N MET A 1 -5.47 28.74 -3.26
CA MET A 1 -5.53 27.28 -3.10
C MET A 1 -5.24 26.65 -4.46
N LEU A 2 -4.26 25.75 -4.53
CA LEU A 2 -3.91 25.04 -5.77
C LEU A 2 -4.90 23.90 -6.02
N MET A 3 -5.26 23.68 -7.30
CA MET A 3 -5.98 22.48 -7.75
C MET A 3 -4.97 21.56 -8.44
N VAL A 4 -4.78 20.37 -7.92
CA VAL A 4 -3.82 19.40 -8.46
C VAL A 4 -4.59 18.18 -8.98
N ASP A 5 -4.65 18.04 -10.30
CA ASP A 5 -5.32 16.93 -10.98
C ASP A 5 -4.46 15.66 -11.06
N ALA A 6 -5.04 14.59 -11.61
CA ALA A 6 -4.38 13.31 -11.75
C ALA A 6 -3.15 13.35 -12.67
N ASP A 7 -3.21 14.12 -13.77
CA ASP A 7 -2.14 14.19 -14.75
C ASP A 7 -0.91 14.89 -14.18
N LYS A 8 -1.11 15.97 -13.40
CA LYS A 8 -0.01 16.61 -12.66
C LYS A 8 0.63 15.69 -11.64
N ILE A 9 -0.19 14.91 -10.90
CA ILE A 9 0.35 13.91 -9.97
C ILE A 9 1.16 12.87 -10.75
N ALA A 10 0.63 12.36 -11.86
CA ALA A 10 1.25 11.32 -12.66
C ALA A 10 2.60 11.75 -13.26
N SER A 11 2.70 12.98 -13.74
CA SER A 11 3.91 13.52 -14.37
C SER A 11 4.98 13.94 -13.36
N ALA A 12 4.57 14.47 -12.20
CA ALA A 12 5.50 15.06 -11.22
C ALA A 12 6.10 14.05 -10.24
N LEU A 13 5.46 12.90 -10.02
CA LEU A 13 5.82 11.96 -8.94
C LEU A 13 6.36 10.64 -9.49
N ASP A 14 7.67 10.50 -9.56
CA ASP A 14 8.34 9.21 -9.70
C ASP A 14 8.40 8.45 -8.36
N TYR A 15 8.56 7.12 -8.41
CA TYR A 15 8.60 6.29 -7.20
C TYR A 15 9.84 6.50 -6.34
N PRO A 16 11.07 6.65 -6.86
CA PRO A 16 12.23 6.96 -6.05
C PRO A 16 12.04 8.19 -5.18
N ARG A 17 11.50 9.28 -5.75
CA ARG A 17 11.19 10.52 -5.02
C ARG A 17 10.12 10.32 -3.95
N LEU A 18 9.05 9.59 -4.26
CA LEU A 18 7.99 9.30 -3.30
C LEU A 18 8.47 8.43 -2.15
N VAL A 19 9.24 7.39 -2.42
CA VAL A 19 9.81 6.49 -1.40
C VAL A 19 10.73 7.28 -0.46
N GLU A 20 11.58 8.15 -1.00
CA GLU A 20 12.46 8.98 -0.17
C GLU A 20 11.66 10.00 0.66
N ALA A 21 10.63 10.58 0.09
CA ALA A 21 9.75 11.50 0.81
C ALA A 21 9.00 10.81 1.96
N LEU A 22 8.53 9.57 1.76
CA LEU A 22 7.93 8.77 2.83
C LEU A 22 8.97 8.39 3.88
N ARG A 23 10.20 8.04 3.50
CA ARG A 23 11.30 7.77 4.44
C ARG A 23 11.54 8.97 5.36
N ILE A 24 11.70 10.16 4.78
CA ILE A 24 11.89 11.41 5.53
C ILE A 24 10.65 11.71 6.40
N GLY A 25 9.44 11.49 5.86
CA GLY A 25 8.19 11.68 6.58
C GLY A 25 8.09 10.80 7.84
N HIS A 26 8.44 9.52 7.73
CA HIS A 26 8.47 8.59 8.87
C HIS A 26 9.55 8.95 9.90
N GLN A 27 10.69 9.47 9.46
CA GLN A 27 11.74 9.96 10.39
C GLN A 27 11.23 11.15 11.21
N ARG A 28 10.51 12.09 10.58
CA ARG A 28 9.90 13.25 11.26
C ARG A 28 8.76 12.84 12.18
N GLY A 29 7.93 11.90 11.74
CA GLY A 29 6.69 11.50 12.39
C GLY A 29 5.51 12.38 12.00
N VAL A 30 4.36 12.13 12.64
CA VAL A 30 3.12 12.90 12.54
C VAL A 30 2.53 12.99 13.94
N ASP A 31 2.09 14.18 14.37
CA ASP A 31 1.68 14.41 15.75
C ASP A 31 0.28 13.88 16.06
N ALA A 32 -0.65 13.99 15.11
CA ALA A 32 -2.00 13.48 15.27
C ALA A 32 -2.55 12.87 13.98
N VAL A 33 -3.21 11.73 14.13
CA VAL A 33 -3.93 11.04 13.05
C VAL A 33 -5.25 10.51 13.60
N GLU A 34 -6.31 10.66 12.82
CA GLU A 34 -7.64 10.17 13.15
C GLU A 34 -8.30 9.49 11.95
N GLN A 35 -9.38 8.77 12.23
CA GLN A 35 -10.23 8.15 11.21
C GLN A 35 -11.69 8.27 11.65
N LEU A 36 -12.49 8.92 10.82
CA LEU A 36 -13.92 9.12 11.03
C LEU A 36 -14.69 8.40 9.92
N LEU A 37 -15.77 7.73 10.30
CA LEU A 37 -16.70 7.07 9.39
C LEU A 37 -18.10 7.56 9.67
N MET A 38 -18.74 8.14 8.65
CA MET A 38 -20.17 8.43 8.64
C MET A 38 -20.87 7.48 7.68
N SER A 39 -22.02 6.96 8.08
CA SER A 39 -22.77 5.99 7.30
C SER A 39 -24.22 6.42 7.13
N GLN A 40 -24.74 6.28 5.91
CA GLN A 40 -26.15 6.49 5.59
C GLN A 40 -26.78 5.14 5.23
N ALA A 41 -27.51 4.58 6.18
CA ALA A 41 -28.31 3.37 5.93
C ALA A 41 -29.45 3.67 4.96
N ARG A 42 -29.74 2.74 4.05
CA ARG A 42 -30.83 2.83 3.05
C ARG A 42 -31.67 1.57 3.11
N ALA A 43 -33.02 1.73 3.09
CA ALA A 43 -33.95 0.62 3.29
C ALA A 43 -33.87 -0.52 2.23
N ALA A 44 -33.51 -0.19 1.00
CA ALA A 44 -33.49 -1.15 -0.12
C ALA A 44 -32.25 -1.02 -1.01
N ALA A 45 -31.16 -0.48 -0.49
CA ALA A 45 -29.92 -0.28 -1.24
C ALA A 45 -28.70 -0.40 -0.32
N PRO A 46 -27.49 -0.62 -0.86
CA PRO A 46 -26.27 -0.64 -0.05
C PRO A 46 -26.08 0.66 0.72
N THR A 47 -25.51 0.56 1.92
CA THR A 47 -25.17 1.68 2.78
C THR A 47 -24.11 2.56 2.10
N ASN A 48 -24.35 3.88 2.09
CA ASN A 48 -23.35 4.85 1.66
C ASN A 48 -22.45 5.25 2.82
N HIS A 49 -21.20 5.61 2.51
CA HIS A 49 -20.24 6.03 3.54
C HIS A 49 -19.49 7.29 3.12
N LEU A 50 -19.14 8.10 4.12
CA LEU A 50 -18.12 9.13 4.03
C LEU A 50 -17.04 8.80 5.06
N LEU A 51 -15.81 8.59 4.57
CA LEU A 51 -14.63 8.43 5.41
C LEU A 51 -13.83 9.73 5.39
N ILE A 52 -13.36 10.15 6.55
CA ILE A 52 -12.52 11.35 6.73
C ILE A 52 -11.28 10.91 7.49
N TRP A 53 -10.12 11.06 6.85
CA TRP A 53 -8.83 10.66 7.40
C TRP A 53 -7.93 11.88 7.57
N PRO A 54 -8.06 12.62 8.68
CA PRO A 54 -7.21 13.76 8.98
C PRO A 54 -5.87 13.34 9.56
N ALA A 55 -4.85 14.14 9.26
CA ALA A 55 -3.54 14.07 9.89
C ALA A 55 -3.00 15.47 10.10
N TRP A 56 -2.32 15.68 11.23
CA TRP A 56 -1.75 16.97 11.60
C TRP A 56 -0.29 16.79 12.02
N GLN A 57 0.57 17.60 11.43
CA GLN A 57 1.91 17.87 11.92
C GLN A 57 1.92 19.31 12.42
N HIS A 58 2.06 19.49 13.73
CA HIS A 58 1.93 20.79 14.40
C HIS A 58 2.91 21.80 13.80
N ASP A 59 2.45 23.07 13.68
CA ASP A 59 3.20 24.18 13.13
C ASP A 59 3.75 23.99 11.70
N ASP A 60 3.26 22.99 10.98
CA ASP A 60 3.72 22.66 9.64
C ASP A 60 2.54 22.44 8.67
N LEU A 61 1.93 21.29 8.66
CA LEU A 61 0.83 20.92 7.75
C LEU A 61 -0.31 20.23 8.47
N LEU A 62 -1.51 20.52 8.04
CA LEU A 62 -2.73 19.79 8.35
C LEU A 62 -3.37 19.34 7.05
N GLY A 63 -3.90 18.14 6.99
CA GLY A 63 -4.62 17.68 5.81
C GLY A 63 -5.65 16.62 6.13
N ALA A 64 -6.59 16.43 5.20
CA ALA A 64 -7.61 15.42 5.32
C ALA A 64 -7.91 14.78 3.97
N LYS A 65 -7.92 13.45 3.93
CA LYS A 65 -8.50 12.69 2.81
C LYS A 65 -9.99 12.48 3.07
N LEU A 66 -10.81 12.85 2.09
CA LEU A 66 -12.24 12.63 2.07
C LEU A 66 -12.54 11.54 1.03
N VAL A 67 -13.23 10.49 1.45
CA VAL A 67 -13.61 9.37 0.57
C VAL A 67 -15.10 9.14 0.68
N SER A 68 -15.84 9.38 -0.39
CA SER A 68 -17.25 8.99 -0.47
C SER A 68 -17.38 7.62 -1.13
N VAL A 69 -18.16 6.73 -0.51
CA VAL A 69 -18.42 5.37 -0.99
C VAL A 69 -19.91 5.23 -1.20
N PHE A 70 -20.30 5.07 -2.46
CA PHE A 70 -21.68 4.92 -2.91
C PHE A 70 -21.78 3.63 -3.73
N PRO A 71 -21.94 2.45 -3.09
CA PRO A 71 -21.89 1.17 -3.78
C PRO A 71 -23.00 0.97 -4.81
N GLY A 72 -24.08 1.73 -4.71
CA GLY A 72 -25.20 1.71 -5.67
C GLY A 72 -24.97 2.51 -6.94
N ASN A 73 -23.83 3.21 -7.09
CA ASN A 73 -23.53 3.93 -8.31
C ASN A 73 -23.24 2.95 -9.46
N GLY A 74 -23.67 3.36 -10.66
CA GLY A 74 -23.34 2.70 -11.93
C GLY A 74 -22.71 3.70 -12.90
N LEU A 75 -22.17 3.21 -14.00
CA LEU A 75 -21.57 4.08 -15.02
C LEU A 75 -22.50 5.24 -15.42
N PRO A 76 -21.99 6.48 -15.59
CA PRO A 76 -20.56 6.84 -15.57
C PRO A 76 -19.93 7.09 -14.21
N ASP A 77 -20.71 7.12 -13.12
CA ASP A 77 -20.24 7.49 -11.79
C ASP A 77 -19.57 6.30 -11.08
N PRO A 78 -18.31 6.44 -10.63
CA PRO A 78 -17.66 5.40 -9.84
C PRO A 78 -18.30 5.28 -8.45
N SER A 79 -18.19 4.10 -7.85
CA SER A 79 -18.65 3.86 -6.49
C SER A 79 -17.84 4.58 -5.43
N ILE A 80 -16.64 5.05 -5.76
CA ILE A 80 -15.72 5.72 -4.83
C ILE A 80 -15.16 6.98 -5.47
N TRP A 81 -15.35 8.09 -4.77
CA TRP A 81 -14.68 9.36 -5.07
C TRP A 81 -13.75 9.74 -3.93
N THR A 82 -12.62 10.33 -4.25
CA THR A 82 -11.61 10.69 -3.25
C THR A 82 -11.00 12.05 -3.58
N VAL A 83 -10.84 12.88 -2.55
CA VAL A 83 -10.13 14.15 -2.62
C VAL A 83 -9.27 14.31 -1.38
N TYR A 84 -8.12 14.95 -1.51
CA TYR A 84 -7.28 15.35 -0.38
C TYR A 84 -7.22 16.86 -0.28
N VAL A 85 -7.48 17.41 0.92
CA VAL A 85 -7.38 18.84 1.18
C VAL A 85 -6.21 19.10 2.13
N LEU A 86 -5.33 20.02 1.75
CA LEU A 86 -4.13 20.40 2.49
C LEU A 86 -4.24 21.83 3.00
N PHE A 87 -3.81 22.05 4.24
CA PHE A 87 -3.79 23.35 4.92
C PHE A 87 -2.41 23.64 5.50
N ASP A 88 -2.08 24.91 5.67
CA ASP A 88 -0.96 25.37 6.49
C ASP A 88 -1.26 25.09 7.96
N GLY A 89 -0.44 24.29 8.62
CA GLY A 89 -0.65 23.87 10.01
C GLY A 89 -0.46 24.99 11.04
N ARG A 90 0.12 26.14 10.64
CA ARG A 90 0.39 27.29 11.51
C ARG A 90 -0.80 28.26 11.60
N ASN A 91 -1.58 28.39 10.54
CA ASN A 91 -2.62 29.43 10.44
C ASN A 91 -3.95 28.92 9.84
N GLY A 92 -4.04 27.64 9.48
CA GLY A 92 -5.24 27.02 8.93
C GLY A 92 -5.58 27.42 7.50
N ARG A 93 -4.71 28.14 6.77
CA ARG A 93 -4.98 28.56 5.39
C ARG A 93 -5.04 27.36 4.46
N PRO A 94 -6.08 27.20 3.62
CA PRO A 94 -6.13 26.14 2.62
C PRO A 94 -5.04 26.36 1.55
N LEU A 95 -4.23 25.32 1.32
CA LEU A 95 -3.10 25.34 0.41
C LEU A 95 -3.42 24.66 -0.91
N ALA A 96 -3.98 23.46 -0.87
CA ALA A 96 -4.26 22.65 -2.06
C ALA A 96 -5.49 21.75 -1.90
N CYS A 97 -6.13 21.47 -3.04
CA CYS A 97 -7.07 20.38 -3.23
C CYS A 97 -6.49 19.43 -4.29
N ILE A 98 -6.28 18.17 -3.92
CA ILE A 98 -5.51 17.19 -4.70
C ILE A 98 -6.44 16.05 -5.13
N ASN A 99 -6.35 15.61 -6.40
CA ASN A 99 -7.07 14.45 -6.90
C ASN A 99 -6.69 13.20 -6.10
N GLY A 100 -7.68 12.59 -5.45
CA GLY A 100 -7.42 11.53 -4.49
C GLY A 100 -7.18 10.14 -5.10
N ALA A 101 -7.67 9.88 -6.32
CA ALA A 101 -7.57 8.55 -6.93
C ALA A 101 -6.12 8.22 -7.30
N GLU A 102 -5.48 9.02 -8.17
CA GLU A 102 -4.08 8.83 -8.56
C GLU A 102 -3.14 8.98 -7.37
N PHE A 103 -3.41 9.95 -6.51
CA PHE A 103 -2.70 10.15 -5.26
C PHE A 103 -2.67 8.87 -4.39
N THR A 104 -3.82 8.22 -4.19
CA THR A 104 -3.91 7.00 -3.38
C THR A 104 -3.16 5.84 -4.00
N LEU A 105 -3.26 5.64 -5.32
CA LEU A 105 -2.55 4.57 -6.02
C LEU A 105 -1.04 4.69 -5.86
N ARG A 106 -0.48 5.88 -6.09
CA ARG A 106 0.96 6.14 -5.99
C ARG A 106 1.48 6.07 -4.55
N LYS A 107 0.74 6.69 -3.61
CA LYS A 107 1.09 6.65 -2.19
C LYS A 107 1.21 5.22 -1.70
N THR A 108 0.21 4.39 -1.98
CA THR A 108 0.18 3.00 -1.51
C THR A 108 1.32 2.18 -2.09
N ALA A 109 1.63 2.35 -3.38
CA ALA A 109 2.75 1.65 -4.00
C ALA A 109 4.12 2.12 -3.47
N ALA A 110 4.28 3.41 -3.20
CA ALA A 110 5.50 3.94 -2.62
C ALA A 110 5.74 3.47 -1.19
N ASP A 111 4.67 3.30 -0.41
CA ASP A 111 4.73 2.76 0.95
C ASP A 111 5.19 1.29 0.95
N SER A 112 4.60 0.46 0.10
CA SER A 112 5.04 -0.92 -0.15
C SER A 112 6.49 -1.00 -0.58
N ALA A 113 6.90 -0.16 -1.52
CA ALA A 113 8.28 -0.09 -1.99
C ALA A 113 9.25 0.36 -0.89
N LEU A 114 8.85 1.30 -0.03
CA LEU A 114 9.64 1.68 1.14
C LEU A 114 9.83 0.49 2.08
N GLY A 115 8.78 -0.26 2.39
CA GLY A 115 8.86 -1.52 3.14
C GLY A 115 9.82 -2.51 2.50
N ALA A 116 9.66 -2.77 1.19
CA ALA A 116 10.52 -3.67 0.43
C ALA A 116 12.00 -3.22 0.41
N SER A 117 12.29 -1.91 0.48
CA SER A 117 13.66 -1.41 0.53
C SER A 117 14.45 -1.88 1.75
N PHE A 118 13.77 -2.15 2.88
CA PHE A 118 14.34 -2.70 4.11
C PHE A 118 14.23 -4.23 4.19
N LEU A 119 13.23 -4.82 3.56
CA LEU A 119 12.78 -6.18 3.84
C LEU A 119 13.04 -7.18 2.71
N ALA A 120 13.07 -6.75 1.45
CA ALA A 120 13.47 -7.62 0.34
C ALA A 120 14.99 -7.75 0.29
N ARG A 121 15.48 -8.94 -0.15
CA ARG A 121 16.91 -9.16 -0.36
C ARG A 121 17.47 -8.17 -1.39
N PRO A 122 18.71 -7.69 -1.24
CA PRO A 122 19.33 -6.80 -2.23
C PRO A 122 19.47 -7.42 -3.62
N ASP A 123 19.62 -8.75 -3.69
CA ASP A 123 19.78 -9.55 -4.90
C ASP A 123 18.46 -10.16 -5.42
N ALA A 124 17.31 -9.74 -4.89
CA ALA A 124 16.00 -10.22 -5.37
C ALA A 124 15.83 -9.96 -6.86
N ALA A 125 15.64 -11.01 -7.66
CA ALA A 125 15.67 -10.96 -9.12
C ALA A 125 14.29 -11.21 -9.76
N SER A 126 13.35 -11.78 -9.01
CA SER A 126 12.03 -12.17 -9.49
C SER A 126 10.91 -11.61 -8.61
N MET A 127 9.84 -11.10 -9.25
CA MET A 127 8.64 -10.63 -8.57
C MET A 127 7.41 -11.38 -9.06
N LEU A 128 6.51 -11.73 -8.13
CA LEU A 128 5.15 -12.17 -8.42
C LEU A 128 4.16 -11.10 -7.97
N MET A 129 3.36 -10.60 -8.89
CA MET A 129 2.22 -9.74 -8.62
C MET A 129 0.95 -10.58 -8.59
N VAL A 130 0.27 -10.66 -7.43
CA VAL A 130 -1.00 -11.35 -7.23
C VAL A 130 -2.12 -10.32 -7.22
N GLY A 131 -2.91 -10.33 -8.29
CA GLY A 131 -3.94 -9.33 -8.59
C GLY A 131 -3.58 -8.49 -9.81
N ALA A 132 -4.61 -8.09 -10.59
CA ALA A 132 -4.48 -7.26 -11.78
C ALA A 132 -5.49 -6.09 -11.75
N GLY A 133 -5.68 -5.51 -10.56
CA GLY A 133 -6.49 -4.31 -10.34
C GLY A 133 -5.70 -3.02 -10.60
N LYS A 134 -6.35 -1.87 -10.34
CA LYS A 134 -5.74 -0.54 -10.54
C LYS A 134 -4.43 -0.34 -9.74
N GLN A 135 -4.27 -1.02 -8.61
CA GLN A 135 -3.07 -0.93 -7.77
C GLN A 135 -1.87 -1.69 -8.36
N ALA A 136 -2.11 -2.78 -9.10
CA ALA A 136 -1.05 -3.68 -9.56
C ALA A 136 0.03 -3.01 -10.44
N PRO A 137 -0.28 -2.20 -11.46
CA PRO A 137 0.76 -1.53 -12.25
C PRO A 137 1.62 -0.56 -11.43
N HIS A 138 1.05 0.06 -10.41
CA HIS A 138 1.77 0.95 -9.50
C HIS A 138 2.71 0.17 -8.58
N GLN A 139 2.24 -0.96 -8.03
CA GLN A 139 3.07 -1.85 -7.20
C GLN A 139 4.28 -2.39 -7.97
N ILE A 140 4.06 -2.88 -9.19
CA ILE A 140 5.16 -3.39 -10.04
C ILE A 140 6.20 -2.29 -10.28
N ARG A 141 5.77 -1.11 -10.71
CA ARG A 141 6.70 0.02 -10.98
C ARG A 141 7.46 0.44 -9.73
N ALA A 142 6.79 0.52 -8.59
CA ALA A 142 7.39 0.96 -7.33
C ALA A 142 8.44 -0.05 -6.82
N HIS A 143 8.13 -1.34 -6.83
CA HIS A 143 9.08 -2.39 -6.42
C HIS A 143 10.29 -2.46 -7.35
N CYS A 144 10.10 -2.41 -8.67
CA CYS A 144 11.21 -2.37 -9.63
C CYS A 144 12.09 -1.12 -9.45
N ALA A 145 11.50 0.02 -9.08
CA ALA A 145 12.25 1.25 -8.86
C ALA A 145 13.18 1.18 -7.63
N VAL A 146 12.76 0.52 -6.54
CA VAL A 146 13.57 0.39 -5.33
C VAL A 146 14.45 -0.85 -5.30
N ARG A 147 14.17 -1.81 -6.18
CA ARG A 147 14.94 -3.06 -6.33
C ARG A 147 15.32 -3.30 -7.79
N PRO A 148 16.34 -2.57 -8.31
CA PRO A 148 16.74 -2.66 -9.71
C PRO A 148 17.26 -4.05 -10.14
N SER A 149 17.56 -4.94 -9.18
CA SER A 149 17.91 -6.33 -9.44
C SER A 149 16.74 -7.19 -9.95
N ILE A 150 15.48 -6.75 -9.81
CA ILE A 150 14.31 -7.43 -10.35
C ILE A 150 14.38 -7.37 -11.88
N GLY A 151 14.65 -8.52 -12.50
CA GLY A 151 14.72 -8.68 -13.96
C GLY A 151 13.47 -9.32 -14.56
N SER A 152 12.59 -9.89 -13.72
CA SER A 152 11.36 -10.54 -14.19
C SER A 152 10.19 -10.33 -13.25
N VAL A 153 9.00 -10.11 -13.84
CA VAL A 153 7.74 -9.99 -13.12
C VAL A 153 6.73 -10.97 -13.69
N LYS A 154 6.19 -11.83 -12.85
CA LYS A 154 5.05 -12.68 -13.16
C LYS A 154 3.78 -12.06 -12.62
N VAL A 155 2.72 -12.01 -13.41
CA VAL A 155 1.41 -11.47 -12.99
C VAL A 155 0.42 -12.62 -12.94
N TRP A 156 -0.19 -12.82 -11.79
CA TRP A 156 -1.29 -13.77 -11.63
C TRP A 156 -2.58 -13.05 -11.23
N ASN A 157 -3.69 -13.48 -11.78
CA ASN A 157 -5.02 -13.04 -11.38
C ASN A 157 -6.05 -14.14 -11.58
N ARG A 158 -7.08 -14.19 -10.73
CA ARG A 158 -8.20 -15.15 -10.86
C ARG A 158 -8.85 -15.14 -12.27
N SER A 159 -8.87 -13.99 -12.94
CA SER A 159 -9.21 -13.86 -14.36
C SER A 159 -7.90 -13.77 -15.16
N PRO A 160 -7.49 -14.82 -15.90
CA PRO A 160 -6.23 -14.83 -16.65
C PRO A 160 -6.12 -13.70 -17.69
N ASP A 161 -7.24 -13.31 -18.29
CA ASP A 161 -7.26 -12.22 -19.28
C ASP A 161 -6.89 -10.87 -18.68
N LYS A 162 -7.24 -10.62 -17.41
CA LYS A 162 -6.83 -9.40 -16.72
C LYS A 162 -5.31 -9.40 -16.46
N ALA A 163 -4.75 -10.54 -16.07
CA ALA A 163 -3.30 -10.68 -15.89
C ALA A 163 -2.54 -10.45 -17.21
N ARG A 164 -3.04 -11.02 -18.30
CA ARG A 164 -2.46 -10.87 -19.65
C ARG A 164 -2.49 -9.42 -20.11
N ARG A 165 -3.65 -8.77 -20.05
CA ARG A 165 -3.78 -7.34 -20.40
C ARG A 165 -2.87 -6.45 -19.56
N LEU A 166 -2.75 -6.72 -18.25
CA LEU A 166 -1.83 -5.97 -17.41
C LEU A 166 -0.39 -6.17 -17.86
N ALA A 167 0.04 -7.41 -18.07
CA ALA A 167 1.42 -7.70 -18.51
C ALA A 167 1.76 -7.02 -19.84
N GLU A 168 0.84 -7.04 -20.81
CA GLU A 168 1.00 -6.41 -22.12
C GLU A 168 0.99 -4.87 -22.06
N SER A 169 0.32 -4.27 -21.08
CA SER A 169 0.21 -2.81 -20.92
C SER A 169 1.39 -2.16 -20.23
N LEU A 170 2.29 -2.96 -19.62
CA LEU A 170 3.41 -2.45 -18.85
C LEU A 170 4.64 -2.25 -19.76
N ASP A 171 4.99 -0.99 -19.99
CA ASP A 171 6.28 -0.62 -20.57
C ASP A 171 7.30 -0.46 -19.44
N LEU A 172 8.15 -1.46 -19.26
CA LEU A 172 9.19 -1.53 -18.23
C LEU A 172 10.45 -2.20 -18.79
N PRO A 173 11.64 -1.84 -18.31
CA PRO A 173 12.90 -2.46 -18.74
C PRO A 173 13.11 -3.87 -18.14
N VAL A 174 12.05 -4.55 -17.74
CA VAL A 174 12.06 -5.91 -17.16
C VAL A 174 11.05 -6.79 -17.88
N ALA A 175 11.30 -8.10 -17.90
CA ALA A 175 10.37 -9.04 -18.52
C ALA A 175 9.08 -9.16 -17.68
N VAL A 176 7.93 -8.84 -18.27
CA VAL A 176 6.62 -8.99 -17.61
C VAL A 176 5.79 -10.04 -18.34
N SER A 177 5.25 -11.02 -17.61
CA SER A 177 4.44 -12.08 -18.19
C SER A 177 3.28 -12.49 -17.29
N ALA A 178 2.17 -12.91 -17.90
CA ALA A 178 1.06 -13.50 -17.18
C ALA A 178 1.28 -14.99 -16.93
N VAL A 179 0.88 -15.48 -15.76
CA VAL A 179 0.99 -16.91 -15.39
C VAL A 179 -0.38 -17.44 -14.90
N ALA A 180 -0.62 -18.73 -15.15
CA ALA A 180 -1.82 -19.42 -14.68
C ALA A 180 -1.56 -20.19 -13.37
N ASP A 181 -0.36 -20.71 -13.18
CA ASP A 181 0.06 -21.47 -12.00
C ASP A 181 0.57 -20.53 -10.91
N LEU A 182 -0.31 -20.22 -9.92
CA LEU A 182 0.03 -19.37 -8.78
C LEU A 182 1.05 -20.03 -7.87
N GLU A 183 0.88 -21.34 -7.58
CA GLU A 183 1.79 -22.07 -6.69
C GLU A 183 3.19 -22.12 -7.24
N GLY A 184 3.35 -22.56 -8.49
CA GLY A 184 4.66 -22.64 -9.13
C GLY A 184 5.34 -21.26 -9.27
N ALA A 185 4.55 -20.20 -9.48
CA ALA A 185 5.07 -18.84 -9.51
C ALA A 185 5.49 -18.35 -8.12
N ALA A 186 4.73 -18.64 -7.07
CA ALA A 186 5.05 -18.25 -5.69
C ALA A 186 6.31 -18.96 -5.17
N ARG A 187 6.49 -20.23 -5.50
CA ARG A 187 7.69 -21.01 -5.12
C ARG A 187 9.00 -20.45 -5.70
N GLN A 188 8.93 -19.68 -6.77
CA GLN A 188 10.09 -19.15 -7.49
C GLN A 188 10.31 -17.65 -7.25
N ALA A 189 9.40 -16.97 -6.57
CA ALA A 189 9.46 -15.53 -6.40
C ALA A 189 10.33 -15.11 -5.22
N ASP A 190 11.20 -14.12 -5.45
CA ASP A 190 11.95 -13.45 -4.39
C ASP A 190 11.10 -12.39 -3.68
N VAL A 191 10.19 -11.75 -4.45
CA VAL A 191 9.23 -10.76 -3.95
C VAL A 191 7.83 -11.17 -4.39
N ILE A 192 6.88 -11.24 -3.47
CA ILE A 192 5.46 -11.48 -3.76
C ILE A 192 4.67 -10.26 -3.28
N CYS A 193 3.96 -9.58 -4.18
CA CYS A 193 3.05 -8.51 -3.82
C CYS A 193 1.62 -8.93 -4.08
N CYS A 194 0.78 -8.93 -3.06
CA CYS A 194 -0.64 -9.23 -3.15
C CYS A 194 -1.45 -7.92 -3.07
N ALA A 195 -2.29 -7.65 -4.08
CA ALA A 195 -3.19 -6.51 -4.11
C ALA A 195 -4.57 -6.96 -4.63
N THR A 196 -5.24 -7.77 -3.83
CA THR A 196 -6.53 -8.39 -4.15
C THR A 196 -7.62 -7.93 -3.17
N SER A 197 -8.87 -8.15 -3.53
CA SER A 197 -10.03 -7.92 -2.65
C SER A 197 -10.61 -9.24 -2.13
N THR A 198 -9.74 -10.20 -1.79
CA THR A 198 -10.18 -11.51 -1.33
C THR A 198 -10.48 -11.52 0.17
N ALA A 199 -11.53 -12.24 0.58
CA ALA A 199 -11.81 -12.52 1.97
C ALA A 199 -11.16 -13.84 2.44
N ALA A 200 -10.90 -14.78 1.52
CA ALA A 200 -10.22 -16.03 1.82
C ALA A 200 -8.76 -15.98 1.36
N PRO A 201 -7.81 -16.47 2.16
CA PRO A 201 -6.39 -16.48 1.82
C PRO A 201 -6.12 -17.14 0.48
N ILE A 202 -5.38 -16.45 -0.37
CA ILE A 202 -5.00 -16.91 -1.71
C ILE A 202 -3.53 -17.34 -1.76
N LEU A 203 -2.67 -16.70 -0.95
CA LEU A 203 -1.27 -17.07 -0.79
C LEU A 203 -1.12 -18.06 0.37
N ARG A 204 -0.38 -19.14 0.15
CA ARG A 204 -0.20 -20.21 1.13
C ARG A 204 1.26 -20.30 1.57
N GLY A 205 1.48 -20.37 2.89
CA GLY A 205 2.80 -20.42 3.49
C GLY A 205 3.65 -21.61 3.02
N GLY A 206 3.02 -22.76 2.73
CA GLY A 206 3.71 -23.92 2.19
C GLY A 206 4.33 -23.74 0.80
N TRP A 207 3.99 -22.66 0.10
CA TRP A 207 4.57 -22.31 -1.20
C TRP A 207 5.79 -21.40 -1.09
N ILE A 208 5.97 -20.74 0.05
CA ILE A 208 6.95 -19.65 0.22
C ILE A 208 8.35 -20.24 0.44
N ALA A 209 9.27 -19.86 -0.41
CA ALA A 209 10.68 -20.23 -0.28
C ALA A 209 11.39 -19.40 0.81
N PRO A 210 12.44 -19.93 1.47
CA PRO A 210 13.31 -19.13 2.30
C PRO A 210 13.84 -17.89 1.57
N GLY A 211 13.92 -16.76 2.26
CA GLY A 211 14.43 -15.50 1.72
C GLY A 211 13.40 -14.66 0.95
N THR A 212 12.17 -15.15 0.75
CA THR A 212 11.11 -14.39 0.08
C THR A 212 10.65 -13.19 0.92
N HIS A 213 10.39 -12.07 0.26
CA HIS A 213 9.67 -10.92 0.81
C HIS A 213 8.22 -10.92 0.31
N ILE A 214 7.26 -10.75 1.21
CA ILE A 214 5.82 -10.75 0.92
C ILE A 214 5.25 -9.39 1.32
N ASP A 215 4.60 -8.71 0.38
CA ASP A 215 3.91 -7.45 0.58
C ASP A 215 2.40 -7.66 0.43
N LEU A 216 1.63 -7.41 1.49
CA LEU A 216 0.18 -7.61 1.57
C LEU A 216 -0.53 -6.26 1.56
N VAL A 217 -1.21 -5.92 0.48
CA VAL A 217 -1.84 -4.60 0.24
C VAL A 217 -3.35 -4.65 0.29
N GLY A 218 -3.96 -5.76 -0.18
CA GLY A 218 -5.38 -5.81 -0.49
C GLY A 218 -6.32 -5.93 0.71
N GLY A 219 -5.89 -6.57 1.79
CA GLY A 219 -6.70 -6.78 2.99
C GLY A 219 -6.74 -5.53 3.88
N PHE A 220 -7.71 -4.63 3.67
CA PHE A 220 -7.86 -3.38 4.42
C PHE A 220 -9.05 -3.36 5.39
N THR A 221 -9.81 -4.48 5.49
CA THR A 221 -10.86 -4.70 6.49
C THR A 221 -10.61 -6.02 7.24
N ASN A 222 -11.24 -6.19 8.40
CA ASN A 222 -11.01 -7.36 9.26
C ASN A 222 -11.44 -8.71 8.64
N ASP A 223 -12.35 -8.68 7.69
CA ASP A 223 -12.86 -9.84 6.94
C ASP A 223 -12.08 -10.16 5.67
N MET A 224 -11.09 -9.34 5.30
CA MET A 224 -10.26 -9.55 4.12
C MET A 224 -8.90 -10.12 4.50
N ARG A 225 -8.49 -11.20 3.84
CA ARG A 225 -7.19 -11.86 4.05
C ARG A 225 -6.60 -12.33 2.73
N GLU A 226 -5.34 -11.99 2.48
CA GLU A 226 -4.60 -12.42 1.30
C GLU A 226 -3.69 -13.63 1.57
N ALA A 227 -3.14 -13.74 2.80
CA ALA A 227 -2.23 -14.81 3.21
C ALA A 227 -2.83 -15.69 4.31
N ASP A 228 -2.47 -16.98 4.31
CA ASP A 228 -2.88 -17.93 5.32
C ASP A 228 -2.06 -17.82 6.63
N ASP A 229 -2.50 -18.53 7.67
CA ASP A 229 -1.85 -18.53 8.96
C ASP A 229 -0.42 -19.10 8.92
N GLU A 230 -0.17 -20.05 8.01
CA GLU A 230 1.15 -20.64 7.86
C GLU A 230 2.16 -19.63 7.29
N THR A 231 1.72 -18.74 6.39
CA THR A 231 2.54 -17.61 5.93
C THR A 231 2.98 -16.74 7.11
N ILE A 232 2.05 -16.40 8.00
CA ILE A 232 2.32 -15.54 9.16
C ILE A 232 3.25 -16.25 10.17
N ARG A 233 3.02 -17.54 10.45
CA ARG A 233 3.90 -18.31 11.38
C ARG A 233 5.35 -18.39 10.92
N ARG A 234 5.57 -18.48 9.61
CA ARG A 234 6.90 -18.67 9.03
C ARG A 234 7.67 -17.39 8.83
N ALA A 235 7.01 -16.24 8.91
CA ALA A 235 7.59 -14.96 8.55
C ALA A 235 7.90 -14.07 9.74
N SER A 236 8.90 -13.21 9.59
CA SER A 236 9.03 -12.00 10.39
C SER A 236 8.05 -10.96 9.87
N VAL A 237 7.13 -10.52 10.74
CA VAL A 237 6.02 -9.63 10.36
C VAL A 237 6.39 -8.18 10.64
N PHE A 238 6.20 -7.34 9.63
CA PHE A 238 6.37 -5.88 9.65
C PHE A 238 5.10 -5.22 9.15
N VAL A 239 4.88 -3.97 9.53
CA VAL A 239 3.69 -3.21 9.13
C VAL A 239 4.08 -1.78 8.73
N ASP A 240 3.21 -1.10 8.01
CA ASP A 240 3.38 0.34 7.74
C ASP A 240 3.19 1.18 9.02
N SER A 241 2.14 0.87 9.78
CA SER A 241 1.85 1.48 11.07
C SER A 241 1.11 0.51 11.99
N ARG A 242 1.63 0.28 13.19
CA ARG A 242 0.94 -0.55 14.19
C ARG A 242 -0.46 -0.02 14.52
N TRP A 243 -0.64 1.29 14.45
CA TRP A 243 -1.89 1.94 14.85
C TRP A 243 -3.07 1.58 13.95
N PHE A 244 -2.86 1.58 12.61
CA PHE A 244 -3.91 1.22 11.64
C PHE A 244 -4.01 -0.29 11.42
N THR A 245 -2.88 -0.94 11.22
CA THR A 245 -2.79 -2.32 10.74
C THR A 245 -3.40 -3.32 11.71
N VAL A 246 -3.08 -3.21 13.00
CA VAL A 246 -3.54 -4.15 14.03
C VAL A 246 -5.06 -4.10 14.23
N ARG A 247 -5.67 -2.93 14.02
CA ARG A 247 -7.09 -2.71 14.32
C ARG A 247 -8.02 -3.18 13.21
N GLN A 248 -7.60 -3.09 11.94
CA GLN A 248 -8.53 -3.18 10.83
C GLN A 248 -8.08 -4.05 9.65
N CYS A 249 -6.88 -4.63 9.67
CA CYS A 249 -6.41 -5.46 8.56
C CYS A 249 -6.48 -6.93 8.91
N GLY A 250 -7.37 -7.68 8.25
CA GLY A 250 -7.59 -9.10 8.53
C GLY A 250 -6.36 -9.99 8.38
N ASP A 251 -5.38 -9.60 7.55
CA ASP A 251 -4.08 -10.29 7.45
C ASP A 251 -3.28 -10.26 8.76
N ILE A 252 -3.56 -9.29 9.66
CA ILE A 252 -2.91 -9.17 10.98
C ILE A 252 -3.89 -9.41 12.10
N SER A 253 -5.06 -8.76 12.09
CA SER A 253 -6.07 -8.91 13.16
C SER A 253 -6.63 -10.33 13.25
N GLY A 254 -6.78 -11.02 12.11
CA GLY A 254 -7.24 -12.41 12.06
C GLY A 254 -6.29 -13.38 12.76
N PRO A 255 -4.99 -13.44 12.39
CA PRO A 255 -3.99 -14.24 13.10
C PRO A 255 -3.86 -13.92 14.59
N ILE A 256 -3.99 -12.64 14.98
CA ILE A 256 -4.00 -12.25 16.40
C ILE A 256 -5.23 -12.84 17.11
N ALA A 257 -6.43 -12.69 16.53
CA ALA A 257 -7.66 -13.24 17.09
C ALA A 257 -7.63 -14.79 17.18
N ALA A 258 -6.95 -15.45 16.24
CA ALA A 258 -6.77 -16.90 16.21
C ALA A 258 -5.63 -17.41 17.12
N GLY A 259 -4.90 -16.53 17.81
CA GLY A 259 -3.77 -16.90 18.67
C GLY A 259 -2.53 -17.40 17.89
N ILE A 260 -2.43 -17.10 16.60
CA ILE A 260 -1.30 -17.46 15.74
C ILE A 260 -0.11 -16.55 15.99
N MET A 261 -0.38 -15.29 16.30
CA MET A 261 0.59 -14.27 16.69
C MET A 261 0.00 -13.31 17.73
N THR A 262 0.84 -12.52 18.36
CA THR A 262 0.47 -11.42 19.23
C THR A 262 0.87 -10.08 18.60
N LYS A 263 0.45 -8.97 19.18
CA LYS A 263 0.90 -7.63 18.74
C LYS A 263 2.40 -7.44 18.89
N ASP A 264 3.01 -8.11 19.86
CA ASP A 264 4.43 -8.01 20.18
C ASP A 264 5.30 -8.80 19.20
N ASP A 265 4.72 -9.71 18.43
CA ASP A 265 5.40 -10.45 17.37
C ASP A 265 5.63 -9.58 16.10
N ILE A 266 4.98 -8.43 16.00
CA ILE A 266 5.29 -7.44 14.95
C ILE A 266 6.67 -6.86 15.23
N ARG A 267 7.65 -7.15 14.37
CA ARG A 267 9.06 -6.79 14.57
C ARG A 267 9.26 -5.28 14.59
N ALA A 268 8.75 -4.58 13.58
CA ALA A 268 8.83 -3.13 13.46
C ALA A 268 7.73 -2.60 12.56
N ASP A 269 7.46 -1.30 12.67
CA ASP A 269 6.72 -0.55 11.66
C ASP A 269 7.68 0.36 10.84
N LEU A 270 7.14 1.09 9.86
CA LEU A 270 7.96 1.98 9.04
C LEU A 270 8.59 3.12 9.85
N PHE A 271 7.96 3.56 10.94
CA PHE A 271 8.58 4.56 11.82
C PHE A 271 9.83 4.01 12.50
N ASP A 272 9.80 2.74 12.93
CA ASP A 272 10.96 2.08 13.52
C ASP A 272 12.07 1.85 12.49
N LEU A 273 11.72 1.36 11.29
CA LEU A 273 12.66 1.09 10.21
C LEU A 273 13.35 2.38 9.74
N CYS A 274 12.58 3.42 9.47
CA CYS A 274 13.12 4.69 8.97
C CYS A 274 13.97 5.45 10.01
N LYS A 275 13.67 5.27 11.30
CA LYS A 275 14.46 5.85 12.41
C LYS A 275 15.66 4.98 12.81
N GLY A 276 15.89 3.84 12.14
CA GLY A 276 16.98 2.93 12.43
C GLY A 276 16.86 2.18 13.76
N ARG A 277 15.64 2.08 14.33
CA ARG A 277 15.38 1.32 15.56
C ARG A 277 15.36 -0.18 15.30
N HIS A 278 15.11 -0.59 14.08
CA HIS A 278 15.18 -1.97 13.61
C HIS A 278 15.88 -2.01 12.24
N PRO A 279 16.81 -2.96 12.02
CA PRO A 279 17.61 -3.01 10.77
C PRO A 279 16.83 -3.49 9.54
N GLY A 280 15.61 -3.96 9.69
CA GLY A 280 14.85 -4.65 8.66
C GLY A 280 15.16 -6.15 8.61
N ARG A 281 15.34 -6.72 7.42
CA ARG A 281 15.74 -8.13 7.20
C ARG A 281 17.06 -8.43 7.90
N GLN A 282 17.12 -9.55 8.64
CA GLN A 282 18.29 -9.92 9.44
C GLN A 282 19.08 -11.10 8.84
N SER A 283 18.48 -11.91 7.98
CA SER A 283 19.19 -13.01 7.34
C SER A 283 18.74 -13.23 5.89
N ARG A 284 19.59 -13.97 5.13
CA ARG A 284 19.30 -14.29 3.74
C ARG A 284 18.05 -15.16 3.59
N ASP A 285 17.85 -16.12 4.49
CA ASP A 285 16.78 -17.11 4.43
C ASP A 285 15.50 -16.67 5.17
N GLU A 286 15.53 -15.53 5.85
CA GLU A 286 14.37 -14.97 6.53
C GLU A 286 13.24 -14.73 5.54
N ILE A 287 12.04 -15.22 5.84
CA ILE A 287 10.81 -14.84 5.14
C ILE A 287 10.29 -13.57 5.83
N THR A 288 10.05 -12.51 5.09
CA THR A 288 9.51 -11.26 5.62
C THR A 288 8.13 -10.98 5.06
N VAL A 289 7.19 -10.62 5.93
CA VAL A 289 5.86 -10.12 5.56
C VAL A 289 5.79 -8.64 5.92
N PHE A 290 5.37 -7.82 4.97
CA PHE A 290 5.01 -6.43 5.18
C PHE A 290 3.52 -6.24 4.94
N LYS A 291 2.78 -5.71 5.92
CA LYS A 291 1.37 -5.34 5.74
C LYS A 291 1.24 -3.84 5.54
N ASN A 292 0.82 -3.47 4.35
CA ASN A 292 0.44 -2.10 3.99
C ASN A 292 -1.06 -1.91 4.27
N ALA A 293 -1.40 -1.14 5.28
CA ALA A 293 -2.77 -0.76 5.62
C ALA A 293 -3.15 0.62 5.06
N GLY A 294 -2.14 1.41 4.76
CA GLY A 294 -2.31 2.82 4.48
C GLY A 294 -2.60 3.63 5.75
N GLY A 295 -2.89 4.91 5.60
CA GLY A 295 -3.25 5.77 6.72
C GLY A 295 -3.11 7.25 6.41
N ALA A 296 -3.72 8.08 7.26
CA ALA A 296 -3.73 9.53 7.10
C ALA A 296 -2.32 10.16 7.17
N HIS A 297 -1.40 9.55 7.94
CA HIS A 297 -0.01 9.99 8.01
C HIS A 297 0.68 9.94 6.66
N LEU A 298 0.51 8.84 5.91
CA LEU A 298 1.06 8.69 4.56
C LEU A 298 0.47 9.72 3.60
N ASP A 299 -0.84 9.96 3.71
CA ASP A 299 -1.52 10.96 2.88
C ASP A 299 -0.93 12.35 3.12
N LEU A 300 -0.65 12.73 4.36
CA LEU A 300 -0.04 14.03 4.69
C LEU A 300 1.40 14.14 4.16
N MET A 301 2.21 13.06 4.31
CA MET A 301 3.58 13.00 3.83
C MET A 301 3.66 13.20 2.31
N VAL A 302 2.81 12.51 1.55
CA VAL A 302 2.78 12.62 0.08
C VAL A 302 2.16 13.94 -0.38
N ALA A 303 1.12 14.45 0.31
CA ALA A 303 0.52 15.74 -0.02
C ALA A 303 1.53 16.89 0.07
N ARG A 304 2.47 16.84 1.02
CA ARG A 304 3.61 17.76 1.11
C ARG A 304 4.41 17.79 -0.19
N VAL A 305 4.76 16.62 -0.71
CA VAL A 305 5.56 16.51 -1.95
C VAL A 305 4.80 17.06 -3.15
N VAL A 306 3.55 16.63 -3.30
CA VAL A 306 2.66 17.10 -4.37
C VAL A 306 2.53 18.63 -4.35
N TYR A 307 2.29 19.20 -3.16
CA TYR A 307 2.15 20.64 -3.00
C TYR A 307 3.44 21.40 -3.35
N ASN A 308 4.59 20.91 -2.88
CA ASN A 308 5.87 21.56 -3.15
C ASN A 308 6.21 21.56 -4.65
N LEU A 309 5.96 20.46 -5.34
CA LEU A 309 6.17 20.36 -6.78
C LEU A 309 5.21 21.28 -7.57
N ALA A 310 3.93 21.26 -7.23
CA ALA A 310 2.92 22.09 -7.91
C ALA A 310 3.10 23.60 -7.71
N ARG A 311 3.91 24.01 -6.71
CA ARG A 311 4.29 25.43 -6.48
C ARG A 311 5.51 25.88 -7.28
N SER A 312 6.33 24.93 -7.72
CA SER A 312 7.60 25.21 -8.41
C SER A 312 7.44 25.33 -9.91
N GLU A 313 6.26 24.98 -10.43
CA GLU A 313 5.79 25.21 -11.79
C GLU A 313 5.06 26.56 -11.90
#